data_4383995cfa23a6e101b70d383b4b34a9
#
_entry.id   4383995cfa23a6e101b70d383b4b34a9
#
_cell.length_a   1.000
_cell.length_b   1.000
_cell.length_c   1.000
_cell.angle_alpha   90.00
_cell.angle_beta   90.00
_cell.angle_gamma   90.00
#
_symmetry.space_group_name_H-M   'P 1'
#
loop_
_entity.id
_entity.type
_entity.pdbx_description
1 polymer ?
#
loop_
_entity_poly.entity_id
_entity_poly.type
_entity_poly.pdbx_seq_one_letter_code
_entity_poly.pdbx_strand_id
1 'polypeptide(L)'
;MADRTEVRRALEAILMVAESPAPPQLLAQLLEVPVAEISAACQELAAEYDEAGRGFALVAVAGGWRFQSHADLAPYVERFVLEGQSARLSGAAL
;
A
#
# COMPACT_ATOMS: atom_id res chain seq x y z
N MET A 1 16.35 -15.71 -8.99
CA MET A 1 16.18 -14.95 -7.75
C MET A 1 16.05 -13.47 -8.06
N ALA A 2 15.09 -12.81 -7.42
CA ALA A 2 14.81 -11.41 -7.71
C ALA A 2 15.91 -10.52 -7.12
N ASP A 3 16.33 -9.51 -7.89
CA ASP A 3 17.25 -8.51 -7.34
C ASP A 3 16.48 -7.52 -6.48
N ARG A 4 17.20 -6.59 -5.85
CA ARG A 4 16.60 -5.64 -4.93
C ARG A 4 15.50 -4.78 -5.59
N THR A 5 15.73 -4.35 -6.82
CA THR A 5 14.76 -3.54 -7.54
C THR A 5 13.49 -4.34 -7.81
N GLU A 6 13.65 -5.59 -8.22
CA GLU A 6 12.50 -6.43 -8.50
C GLU A 6 11.71 -6.76 -7.23
N VAL A 7 12.40 -6.99 -6.11
CA VAL A 7 11.73 -7.21 -4.82
C VAL A 7 10.86 -6.00 -4.45
N ARG A 8 11.40 -4.80 -4.60
CA ARG A 8 10.66 -3.59 -4.28
C ARG A 8 9.42 -3.42 -5.16
N ARG A 9 9.58 -3.68 -6.46
CA ARG A 9 8.46 -3.60 -7.40
C ARG A 9 7.40 -4.66 -7.11
N ALA A 10 7.84 -5.87 -6.75
CA ALA A 10 6.91 -6.95 -6.40
C ALA A 10 6.14 -6.62 -5.13
N LEU A 11 6.81 -6.03 -4.14
CA LEU A 11 6.13 -5.59 -2.92
C LEU A 11 5.06 -4.57 -3.24
N GLU A 12 5.37 -3.60 -4.09
CA GLU A 12 4.37 -2.60 -4.48
C GLU A 12 3.16 -3.25 -5.14
N ALA A 13 3.40 -4.19 -6.05
CA ALA A 13 2.32 -4.85 -6.77
C ALA A 13 1.45 -5.70 -5.83
N ILE A 14 2.07 -6.46 -4.95
CA ILE A 14 1.35 -7.32 -4.01
C ILE A 14 0.54 -6.47 -3.03
N LEU A 15 1.17 -5.45 -2.47
CA LEU A 15 0.52 -4.62 -1.45
C LEU A 15 -0.62 -3.78 -2.04
N MET A 16 -0.54 -3.47 -3.33
CA MET A 16 -1.61 -2.76 -4.00
C MET A 16 -2.91 -3.57 -4.04
N VAL A 17 -2.81 -4.89 -4.18
CA VAL A 17 -3.99 -5.74 -4.27
C VAL A 17 -4.36 -6.41 -2.95
N ALA A 18 -3.54 -6.25 -1.93
CA ALA A 18 -3.80 -6.88 -0.63
C ALA A 18 -5.02 -6.23 0.02
N GLU A 19 -5.94 -7.06 0.53
CA GLU A 19 -7.15 -6.59 1.17
C GLU A 19 -7.00 -6.41 2.68
N SER A 20 -5.89 -6.92 3.22
CA SER A 20 -5.56 -6.79 4.64
C SER A 20 -4.06 -6.63 4.77
N PRO A 21 -3.57 -6.17 5.93
CA PRO A 21 -2.12 -6.05 6.11
C PRO A 21 -1.40 -7.36 5.84
N ALA A 22 -0.35 -7.30 5.04
CA ALA A 22 0.39 -8.49 4.63
C ALA A 22 1.54 -8.74 5.60
N PRO A 23 1.59 -9.92 6.24
CA PRO A 23 2.69 -10.22 7.18
C PRO A 23 4.02 -10.30 6.46
N PRO A 24 5.11 -9.75 7.05
CA PRO A 24 6.41 -9.84 6.41
C PRO A 24 6.86 -11.27 6.11
N GLN A 25 6.49 -12.21 6.97
CA GLN A 25 6.84 -13.62 6.79
C GLN A 25 6.23 -14.18 5.51
N LEU A 26 4.98 -13.81 5.22
CA LEU A 26 4.33 -14.25 4.00
C LEU A 26 5.01 -13.64 2.78
N LEU A 27 5.31 -12.35 2.84
CA LEU A 27 5.99 -11.67 1.73
C LEU A 27 7.38 -12.27 1.50
N ALA A 28 8.10 -12.57 2.57
CA ALA A 28 9.41 -13.21 2.47
C ALA A 28 9.32 -14.57 1.78
N GLN A 29 8.30 -15.34 2.14
CA GLN A 29 8.08 -16.64 1.54
C GLN A 29 7.76 -16.53 0.05
N LEU A 30 6.86 -15.62 -0.29
CA LEU A 30 6.45 -15.44 -1.68
C LEU A 30 7.59 -14.95 -2.57
N LEU A 31 8.45 -14.09 -2.04
CA LEU A 31 9.53 -13.49 -2.82
C LEU A 31 10.85 -14.24 -2.65
N GLU A 32 10.88 -15.25 -1.77
CA GLU A 32 12.04 -16.09 -1.52
C GLU A 32 13.25 -15.27 -1.08
N VAL A 33 13.02 -14.35 -0.14
CA VAL A 33 14.07 -13.53 0.45
C VAL A 33 13.90 -13.54 1.98
N PRO A 34 14.95 -13.19 2.73
CA PRO A 34 14.84 -13.14 4.20
C PRO A 34 13.83 -12.09 4.67
N VAL A 35 13.18 -12.37 5.79
CA VAL A 35 12.21 -11.44 6.38
C VAL A 35 12.85 -10.07 6.64
N ALA A 36 14.10 -10.05 7.11
CA ALA A 36 14.78 -8.79 7.37
C ALA A 36 14.88 -7.93 6.11
N GLU A 37 15.05 -8.55 4.96
CA GLU A 37 15.13 -7.85 3.69
C GLU A 37 13.77 -7.25 3.31
N ILE A 38 12.69 -7.96 3.57
CA ILE A 38 11.34 -7.45 3.35
C ILE A 38 11.09 -6.23 4.23
N SER A 39 11.39 -6.33 5.52
CA SER A 39 11.18 -5.23 6.45
C SER A 39 11.98 -3.99 6.06
N ALA A 40 13.24 -4.18 5.68
CA ALA A 40 14.09 -3.08 5.23
C ALA A 40 13.52 -2.43 3.97
N ALA A 41 13.09 -3.24 3.01
CA ALA A 41 12.54 -2.72 1.75
C ALA A 41 11.25 -1.93 2.00
N CYS A 42 10.37 -2.43 2.85
CA CYS A 42 9.13 -1.72 3.17
C CYS A 42 9.40 -0.39 3.88
N GLN A 43 10.37 -0.37 4.80
CA GLN A 43 10.73 0.86 5.49
C GLN A 43 11.31 1.88 4.51
N GLU A 44 12.14 1.44 3.58
CA GLU A 44 12.72 2.31 2.56
C GLU A 44 11.65 2.87 1.63
N LEU A 45 10.72 2.02 1.19
CA LEU A 45 9.63 2.46 0.33
C LEU A 45 8.75 3.48 1.05
N ALA A 46 8.41 3.22 2.31
CA ALA A 46 7.60 4.14 3.09
C ALA A 46 8.25 5.52 3.18
N ALA A 47 9.55 5.56 3.44
CA ALA A 47 10.29 6.81 3.52
C ALA A 47 10.33 7.53 2.17
N GLU A 48 10.51 6.79 1.08
CA GLU A 48 10.55 7.38 -0.26
C GLU A 48 9.22 8.00 -0.65
N TYR A 49 8.11 7.35 -0.32
CA TYR A 49 6.79 7.91 -0.62
C TYR A 49 6.53 9.18 0.17
N ASP A 50 6.90 9.20 1.45
CA ASP A 50 6.75 10.38 2.29
C ASP A 50 7.58 11.54 1.76
N GLU A 51 8.83 11.27 1.41
CA GLU A 51 9.74 12.29 0.92
C GLU A 51 9.27 12.85 -0.42
N ALA A 52 8.69 12.00 -1.26
CA ALA A 52 8.18 12.41 -2.55
C ALA A 52 6.82 13.12 -2.45
N GLY A 53 6.22 13.15 -1.27
CA GLY A 53 4.92 13.81 -1.08
C GLY A 53 3.77 13.12 -1.79
N ARG A 54 3.78 11.79 -1.79
CA ARG A 54 2.73 11.04 -2.47
C ARG A 54 1.41 11.11 -1.72
N GLY A 55 0.31 10.88 -2.43
CA GLY A 55 -1.02 10.86 -1.83
C GLY A 55 -1.34 9.58 -1.08
N PHE A 56 -0.41 8.65 -1.03
CA PHE A 56 -0.56 7.39 -0.31
C PHE A 56 0.64 7.16 0.58
N ALA A 57 0.47 6.26 1.55
CA ALA A 57 1.54 5.91 2.48
C ALA A 57 1.59 4.40 2.63
N LEU A 58 2.77 3.88 2.93
CA LEU A 58 2.95 2.47 3.26
C LEU A 58 3.17 2.39 4.76
N VAL A 59 2.31 1.67 5.45
CA VAL A 59 2.30 1.65 6.92
C VAL A 59 2.35 0.23 7.46
N ALA A 60 2.95 0.10 8.65
CA ALA A 60 2.98 -1.16 9.38
C ALA A 60 1.83 -1.14 10.39
N VAL A 61 0.86 -2.04 10.23
CA VAL A 61 -0.30 -2.14 11.12
C VAL A 61 -0.66 -3.59 11.32
N ALA A 62 -1.15 -3.91 12.52
CA ALA A 62 -1.68 -5.24 12.83
C ALA A 62 -0.73 -6.38 12.39
N GLY A 63 0.56 -6.19 12.58
CA GLY A 63 1.56 -7.22 12.25
C GLY A 63 1.87 -7.37 10.78
N GLY A 64 1.43 -6.43 9.96
CA GLY A 64 1.69 -6.48 8.53
C GLY A 64 1.88 -5.10 7.92
N TRP A 65 2.05 -5.07 6.62
CA TRP A 65 2.20 -3.83 5.86
C TRP A 65 1.00 -3.64 4.95
N ARG A 66 0.61 -2.38 4.77
CA ARG A 66 -0.44 -2.06 3.81
C ARG A 66 -0.30 -0.65 3.29
N PHE A 67 -0.86 -0.42 2.10
CA PHE A 67 -1.03 0.94 1.59
C PHE A 67 -2.29 1.56 2.17
N GLN A 68 -2.24 2.85 2.36
CA GLN A 68 -3.43 3.63 2.72
C GLN A 68 -3.28 5.03 2.15
N SER A 69 -4.39 5.74 2.02
CA SER A 69 -4.33 7.13 1.58
C SER A 69 -3.61 7.97 2.63
N HIS A 70 -2.89 9.00 2.17
CA HIS A 70 -2.17 9.87 3.08
C HIS A 70 -3.15 10.68 3.92
N ALA A 71 -2.89 10.81 5.21
CA ALA A 71 -3.78 11.48 6.14
C ALA A 71 -4.09 12.93 5.75
N ASP A 72 -3.10 13.61 5.15
CA ASP A 72 -3.28 14.99 4.73
C ASP A 72 -4.39 15.16 3.70
N LEU A 73 -4.75 14.09 3.02
CA LEU A 73 -5.74 14.13 1.94
C LEU A 73 -7.08 13.53 2.34
N ALA A 74 -7.27 13.27 3.64
CA ALA A 74 -8.50 12.71 4.15
C ALA A 74 -9.76 13.47 3.68
N PRO A 75 -9.78 14.81 3.64
CA PRO A 75 -10.98 15.51 3.17
C PRO A 75 -11.40 15.12 1.76
N TYR A 76 -10.44 14.92 0.87
CA TYR A 76 -10.75 14.51 -0.51
C TYR A 76 -11.23 13.08 -0.56
N VAL A 77 -10.62 12.19 0.20
CA VAL A 77 -11.01 10.78 0.24
C VAL A 77 -12.43 10.65 0.78
N GLU A 78 -12.74 11.37 1.85
CA GLU A 78 -14.08 11.35 2.45
C GLU A 78 -15.13 11.83 1.46
N ARG A 79 -14.85 12.89 0.75
CA ARG A 79 -15.77 13.41 -0.25
C ARG A 79 -16.00 12.39 -1.36
N PHE A 80 -14.95 11.74 -1.81
CA PHE A 80 -15.06 10.72 -2.85
C PHE A 80 -15.94 9.57 -2.39
N VAL A 81 -15.71 9.08 -1.16
CA VAL A 81 -16.50 7.97 -0.63
C VAL A 81 -17.98 8.33 -0.55
N LEU A 82 -18.28 9.51 -0.03
CA LEU A 82 -19.67 9.94 0.15
C LEU A 82 -20.35 10.24 -1.19
N GLU A 83 -19.71 11.06 -2.02
CA GLU A 83 -20.31 11.49 -3.28
C GLU A 83 -20.26 10.39 -4.33
N GLY A 84 -19.23 9.57 -4.30
CA GLY A 84 -19.11 8.44 -5.21
C GLY A 84 -20.24 7.43 -5.00
N GLN A 85 -20.57 7.16 -3.75
CA GLN A 85 -21.68 6.28 -3.45
C GLN A 85 -23.01 6.86 -3.91
N SER A 86 -23.19 8.16 -3.67
CA SER A 86 -24.39 8.85 -4.11
C SER A 86 -24.57 8.76 -5.63
N ALA A 87 -23.50 9.03 -6.36
CA ALA A 87 -23.52 8.96 -7.82
C ALA A 87 -23.85 7.56 -8.31
N ARG A 88 -23.32 6.55 -7.66
CA ARG A 88 -23.57 5.16 -8.03
C ARG A 88 -25.04 4.79 -7.80
N LEU A 89 -25.59 5.24 -6.69
CA LEU A 89 -26.98 4.94 -6.35
C LEU A 89 -27.95 5.63 -7.27
N SER A 90 -27.61 6.80 -7.76
CA SER A 90 -28.48 7.54 -8.66
C SER A 90 -28.47 6.96 -10.08
N GLY A 91 -27.53 6.11 -10.39
CA GLY A 91 -27.38 5.57 -11.73
C GLY A 91 -26.83 6.57 -12.74
N ALA A 92 -26.64 7.80 -12.35
CA ALA A 92 -26.13 8.83 -13.24
C ALA A 92 -24.67 8.59 -13.61
N ALA A 93 -23.96 7.83 -12.84
CA ALA A 93 -22.57 7.52 -13.10
C ALA A 93 -22.39 6.47 -14.20
N LEU A 94 -23.46 5.89 -14.65
CA LEU A 94 -23.41 4.90 -15.72
C LEU A 94 -23.56 5.57 -17.09
#